data_68dc94629dfd2a2f85040f171c4877dd
#
_entry.id   68dc94629dfd2a2f85040f171c4877dd
#
_cell.length_a   1.000
_cell.length_b   1.000
_cell.length_c   1.000
_cell.angle_alpha   90.00
_cell.angle_beta   90.00
_cell.angle_gamma   90.00
#
_symmetry.space_group_name_H-M   'P 1'
#
loop_
_entity.id
_entity.type
_entity.pdbx_description
1 polymer ?
#
loop_
_entity_poly.entity_id
_entity_poly.type
_entity_poly.pdbx_seq_one_letter_code
_entity_poly.pdbx_strand_id
1 'polypeptide(L)'
;AAFGDGSCFLERYVEDPRHVEVQIVGDGNDVVHLWERDCSVQRRHQKVVEIAPAWNLNDGLRKRLQDDAVRLGKSAGYKNAGTVEFLVDVKSDEHFFIEVNPRIQVEHTVTEEVTGIDLVQTQFRIAAGASLRELGLIQQDIKPRGVAIQCRITTENPERDFAPDAG
;
A
#
# COMPACT_ATOMS: atom_id res chain seq x y z
N ALA A 1 -25.68 -11.98 -6.30
CA ALA A 1 -24.33 -12.40 -5.93
C ALA A 1 -23.36 -12.12 -7.10
N ALA A 2 -22.36 -11.27 -6.91
CA ALA A 2 -21.44 -10.87 -7.98
C ALA A 2 -20.57 -12.04 -8.49
N PHE A 3 -20.40 -13.09 -7.69
CA PHE A 3 -19.51 -14.22 -7.99
C PHE A 3 -20.24 -15.55 -8.22
N GLY A 4 -21.58 -15.58 -8.20
CA GLY A 4 -22.35 -16.81 -8.38
C GLY A 4 -22.27 -17.82 -7.22
N ASP A 5 -21.45 -17.55 -6.21
CA ASP A 5 -21.31 -18.33 -4.99
C ASP A 5 -21.78 -17.49 -3.80
N GLY A 6 -22.66 -18.04 -2.97
CA GLY A 6 -23.20 -17.42 -1.75
C GLY A 6 -22.53 -17.89 -0.47
N SER A 7 -21.43 -18.64 -0.55
CA SER A 7 -20.68 -19.07 0.62
C SER A 7 -20.09 -17.87 1.38
N CYS A 8 -20.10 -17.95 2.70
CA CYS A 8 -19.58 -16.92 3.60
C CYS A 8 -18.60 -17.55 4.58
N PHE A 9 -17.65 -16.75 5.06
CA PHE A 9 -16.75 -17.12 6.14
C PHE A 9 -16.70 -16.01 7.18
N LEU A 10 -16.28 -16.35 8.39
CA LEU A 10 -16.16 -15.39 9.49
C LEU A 10 -14.69 -14.98 9.63
N GLU A 11 -14.47 -13.67 9.77
CA GLU A 11 -13.17 -13.10 10.08
C GLU A 11 -13.22 -12.38 11.43
N ARG A 12 -12.05 -12.24 12.06
CA ARG A 12 -11.92 -11.46 13.28
C ARG A 12 -12.22 -9.99 12.98
N TYR A 13 -13.11 -9.38 13.74
CA TYR A 13 -13.31 -7.94 13.72
C TYR A 13 -12.21 -7.24 14.53
N VAL A 14 -11.55 -6.25 13.94
CA VAL A 14 -10.53 -5.43 14.59
C VAL A 14 -11.15 -4.07 14.90
N GLU A 15 -11.18 -3.71 16.19
CA GLU A 15 -11.73 -2.43 16.64
C GLU A 15 -10.72 -1.30 16.43
N ASP A 16 -11.17 -0.18 15.85
CA ASP A 16 -10.37 1.03 15.61
C ASP A 16 -9.00 0.76 14.96
N PRO A 17 -8.91 -0.05 13.90
CA PRO A 17 -7.64 -0.38 13.30
C PRO A 17 -7.06 0.81 12.55
N ARG A 18 -5.72 0.85 12.46
CA ARG A 18 -5.07 1.62 11.40
C ARG A 18 -5.05 0.81 10.11
N HIS A 19 -5.24 1.51 9.00
CA HIS A 19 -5.05 0.95 7.68
C HIS A 19 -3.63 1.28 7.21
N VAL A 20 -2.77 0.29 7.22
CA VAL A 20 -1.37 0.44 6.79
C VAL A 20 -1.13 -0.47 5.59
N GLU A 21 -0.45 0.05 4.60
CA GLU A 21 -0.17 -0.70 3.38
C GLU A 21 1.31 -0.62 3.01
N VAL A 22 1.84 -1.68 2.42
CA VAL A 22 3.23 -1.77 2.02
C VAL A 22 3.33 -1.79 0.50
N GLN A 23 4.05 -0.82 -0.06
CA GLN A 23 4.36 -0.80 -1.49
C GLN A 23 5.41 -1.87 -1.80
N ILE A 24 5.09 -2.76 -2.71
CA ILE A 24 6.04 -3.75 -3.22
C ILE A 24 6.32 -3.55 -4.70
N VAL A 25 7.49 -3.98 -5.12
CA VAL A 25 7.90 -4.10 -6.52
C VAL A 25 8.62 -5.41 -6.70
N GLY A 26 8.24 -6.17 -7.73
CA GLY A 26 8.86 -7.45 -8.07
C GLY A 26 9.23 -7.55 -9.54
N ASP A 27 10.22 -8.36 -9.87
CA ASP A 27 10.61 -8.66 -11.25
C ASP A 27 10.22 -10.10 -11.69
N GLY A 28 9.50 -10.81 -10.81
CA GLY A 28 9.13 -12.21 -11.00
C GLY A 28 10.10 -13.20 -10.35
N ASN A 29 11.31 -12.76 -10.01
CA ASN A 29 12.32 -13.56 -9.31
C ASN A 29 12.56 -13.07 -7.89
N ASP A 30 12.58 -11.74 -7.74
CA ASP A 30 12.79 -11.10 -6.45
C ASP A 30 11.74 -10.01 -6.21
N VAL A 31 11.57 -9.62 -4.93
CA VAL A 31 10.61 -8.60 -4.50
C VAL A 31 11.27 -7.73 -3.44
N VAL A 32 11.10 -6.41 -3.57
CA VAL A 32 11.48 -5.42 -2.56
C VAL A 32 10.25 -4.65 -2.09
N HIS A 33 10.30 -4.12 -0.86
CA HIS A 33 9.32 -3.13 -0.41
C HIS A 33 9.89 -1.71 -0.55
N LEU A 34 9.01 -0.76 -0.82
CA LEU A 34 9.30 0.67 -0.87
C LEU A 34 8.67 1.40 0.30
N TRP A 35 8.76 0.79 1.49
CA TRP A 35 8.16 1.27 2.72
C TRP A 35 6.62 1.23 2.72
N GLU A 36 6.06 1.59 3.87
CA GLU A 36 4.64 1.56 4.12
C GLU A 36 4.02 2.97 4.10
N ARG A 37 2.72 3.00 3.86
CA ARG A 37 1.87 4.17 3.95
C ARG A 37 0.80 3.97 5.01
N ASP A 38 0.42 5.03 5.69
CA ASP A 38 -0.78 5.09 6.53
C ASP A 38 -1.92 5.68 5.72
N CYS A 39 -3.01 4.94 5.61
CA CYS A 39 -4.23 5.30 4.90
C CYS A 39 -5.45 5.29 5.83
N SER A 40 -5.24 5.50 7.14
CA SER A 40 -6.32 5.41 8.14
C SER A 40 -7.34 6.53 8.05
N VAL A 41 -6.97 7.70 7.50
CA VAL A 41 -7.90 8.80 7.31
C VAL A 41 -8.78 8.53 6.11
N GLN A 42 -9.99 8.06 6.39
CA GLN A 42 -10.95 7.64 5.38
C GLN A 42 -12.32 8.28 5.61
N ARG A 43 -13.07 8.43 4.54
CA ARG A 43 -14.48 8.81 4.59
C ARG A 43 -15.30 7.80 3.80
N ARG A 44 -16.29 7.17 4.43
CA ARG A 44 -17.12 6.12 3.82
C ARG A 44 -16.27 5.00 3.18
N HIS A 45 -15.22 4.55 3.90
CA HIS A 45 -14.24 3.56 3.46
C HIS A 45 -13.39 3.97 2.25
N GLN A 46 -13.37 5.25 1.89
CA GLN A 46 -12.50 5.79 0.85
C GLN A 46 -11.33 6.54 1.50
N LYS A 47 -10.12 6.22 1.09
CA LYS A 47 -8.89 6.91 1.52
C LYS A 47 -8.98 8.39 1.14
N VAL A 48 -8.68 9.30 2.08
CA VAL A 48 -8.74 10.76 1.88
C VAL A 48 -7.38 11.41 2.13
N VAL A 49 -6.63 10.90 3.12
CA VAL A 49 -5.26 11.34 3.40
C VAL A 49 -4.37 10.11 3.52
N GLU A 50 -3.26 10.15 2.82
CA GLU A 50 -2.23 9.12 2.86
C GLU A 50 -0.88 9.73 3.29
N ILE A 51 -0.16 9.03 4.17
CA ILE A 51 1.10 9.50 4.76
C ILE A 51 2.17 8.42 4.58
N ALA A 52 3.33 8.81 4.08
CA ALA A 52 4.50 7.93 3.99
C ALA A 52 5.74 8.58 4.63
N PRO A 53 6.56 7.81 5.39
CA PRO A 53 6.23 6.53 6.00
C PRO A 53 5.11 6.63 7.01
N ALA A 54 4.49 5.51 7.40
CA ALA A 54 3.43 5.50 8.40
C ALA A 54 3.88 6.13 9.71
N TRP A 55 3.15 7.15 10.16
CA TRP A 55 3.44 7.90 11.37
C TRP A 55 3.28 7.03 12.63
N ASN A 56 4.19 7.22 13.60
CA ASN A 56 4.12 6.59 14.92
C ASN A 56 3.82 5.08 14.87
N LEU A 57 4.51 4.37 13.99
CA LEU A 57 4.46 2.92 13.90
C LEU A 57 5.70 2.35 14.62
N ASN A 58 5.47 1.39 15.51
CA ASN A 58 6.55 0.68 16.20
C ASN A 58 7.51 0.03 15.19
N ASP A 59 8.81 0.18 15.36
CA ASP A 59 9.81 -0.32 14.39
C ASP A 59 9.76 -1.84 14.24
N GLY A 60 9.45 -2.58 15.29
CA GLY A 60 9.25 -4.03 15.24
C GLY A 60 8.03 -4.41 14.40
N LEU A 61 6.92 -3.71 14.58
CA LEU A 61 5.71 -3.91 13.79
C LEU A 61 5.93 -3.50 12.33
N ARG A 62 6.56 -2.34 12.09
CA ARG A 62 6.95 -1.90 10.74
C ARG A 62 7.73 -2.98 10.00
N LYS A 63 8.75 -3.53 10.68
CA LYS A 63 9.56 -4.59 10.08
C LYS A 63 8.74 -5.83 9.76
N ARG A 64 7.85 -6.26 10.65
CA ARG A 64 6.97 -7.42 10.39
C ARG A 64 6.07 -7.20 9.18
N LEU A 65 5.43 -6.02 9.08
CA LEU A 65 4.59 -5.65 7.92
C LEU A 65 5.36 -5.72 6.60
N GLN A 66 6.55 -5.13 6.59
CA GLN A 66 7.42 -5.11 5.41
C GLN A 66 7.91 -6.52 5.03
N ASP A 67 8.35 -7.30 6.02
CA ASP A 67 8.80 -8.68 5.81
C ASP A 67 7.65 -9.56 5.27
N ASP A 68 6.45 -9.42 5.82
CA ASP A 68 5.27 -10.18 5.40
C ASP A 68 4.83 -9.79 3.98
N ALA A 69 4.85 -8.52 3.64
CA ALA A 69 4.53 -8.07 2.30
C ALA A 69 5.52 -8.61 1.26
N VAL A 70 6.82 -8.58 1.56
CA VAL A 70 7.85 -9.15 0.68
C VAL A 70 7.70 -10.67 0.57
N ARG A 71 7.43 -11.36 1.69
CA ARG A 71 7.20 -12.81 1.72
C ARG A 71 6.02 -13.21 0.86
N LEU A 72 4.89 -12.48 0.95
CA LEU A 72 3.72 -12.71 0.11
C LEU A 72 4.05 -12.50 -1.36
N GLY A 73 4.70 -11.39 -1.69
CA GLY A 73 5.12 -11.11 -3.07
C GLY A 73 6.03 -12.20 -3.64
N LYS A 74 7.03 -12.64 -2.88
CA LYS A 74 7.95 -13.73 -3.29
C LYS A 74 7.22 -15.04 -3.50
N SER A 75 6.31 -15.42 -2.59
CA SER A 75 5.55 -16.67 -2.70
C SER A 75 4.65 -16.72 -3.93
N ALA A 76 4.21 -15.55 -4.41
CA ALA A 76 3.37 -15.41 -5.60
C ALA A 76 4.18 -15.23 -6.89
N GLY A 77 5.52 -15.18 -6.85
CA GLY A 77 6.34 -14.82 -8.01
C GLY A 77 5.96 -13.45 -8.58
N TYR A 78 5.70 -12.47 -7.67
CA TYR A 78 5.10 -11.20 -8.02
C TYR A 78 5.93 -10.42 -9.03
N LYS A 79 5.27 -9.86 -10.04
CA LYS A 79 5.91 -9.05 -11.06
C LYS A 79 5.22 -7.70 -11.19
N ASN A 80 6.03 -6.62 -11.25
CA ASN A 80 5.61 -5.23 -11.36
C ASN A 80 5.28 -4.60 -9.98
N ALA A 81 4.65 -3.40 -9.97
CA ALA A 81 4.27 -2.70 -8.75
C ALA A 81 2.96 -3.23 -8.18
N GLY A 82 2.89 -3.33 -6.88
CA GLY A 82 1.68 -3.72 -6.15
C GLY A 82 1.72 -3.24 -4.70
N THR A 83 0.62 -3.37 -4.02
CA THR A 83 0.46 -2.93 -2.64
C THR A 83 -0.18 -4.05 -1.81
N VAL A 84 0.40 -4.34 -0.65
CA VAL A 84 -0.15 -5.27 0.32
C VAL A 84 -0.78 -4.48 1.45
N GLU A 85 -2.06 -4.66 1.70
CA GLU A 85 -2.84 -3.92 2.68
C GLU A 85 -3.04 -4.73 3.97
N PHE A 86 -2.96 -4.03 5.11
CA PHE A 86 -3.10 -4.61 6.45
C PHE A 86 -3.98 -3.73 7.34
N LEU A 87 -4.74 -4.38 8.22
CA LEU A 87 -5.25 -3.75 9.44
C LEU A 87 -4.21 -3.89 10.56
N VAL A 88 -3.95 -2.81 11.25
CA VAL A 88 -3.01 -2.76 12.37
C VAL A 88 -3.76 -2.42 13.64
N ASP A 89 -3.73 -3.33 14.61
CA ASP A 89 -4.17 -3.06 15.97
C ASP A 89 -2.98 -2.51 16.79
N VAL A 90 -2.99 -1.21 17.03
CA VAL A 90 -1.91 -0.54 17.77
C VAL A 90 -1.90 -0.88 19.27
N LYS A 91 -3.01 -1.44 19.80
CA LYS A 91 -3.11 -1.81 21.23
C LYS A 91 -2.39 -3.14 21.51
N SER A 92 -2.55 -4.10 20.57
CA SER A 92 -1.91 -5.42 20.68
C SER A 92 -0.62 -5.54 19.89
N ASP A 93 -0.25 -4.53 19.10
CA ASP A 93 0.91 -4.56 18.18
C ASP A 93 0.83 -5.70 17.14
N GLU A 94 -0.43 -6.09 16.81
CA GLU A 94 -0.74 -7.11 15.82
C GLU A 94 -1.10 -6.48 14.47
N HIS A 95 -0.91 -7.21 13.40
CA HIS A 95 -1.38 -6.84 12.08
C HIS A 95 -2.07 -8.01 11.38
N PHE A 96 -3.04 -7.69 10.54
CA PHE A 96 -3.86 -8.65 9.82
C PHE A 96 -3.86 -8.29 8.35
N PHE A 97 -3.55 -9.27 7.50
CA PHE A 97 -3.62 -9.11 6.06
C PHE A 97 -5.07 -8.87 5.61
N ILE A 98 -5.26 -7.93 4.69
CA ILE A 98 -6.55 -7.67 4.04
C ILE A 98 -6.52 -8.21 2.60
N GLU A 99 -5.71 -7.57 1.76
CA GLU A 99 -5.67 -7.87 0.33
C GLU A 99 -4.35 -7.43 -0.32
N VAL A 100 -4.15 -7.89 -1.55
CA VAL A 100 -3.12 -7.35 -2.44
C VAL A 100 -3.81 -6.61 -3.58
N ASN A 101 -3.40 -5.37 -3.81
CA ASN A 101 -3.76 -4.62 -5.01
C ASN A 101 -2.66 -4.79 -6.06
N PRO A 102 -2.85 -5.67 -7.09
CA PRO A 102 -1.80 -5.99 -8.06
C PRO A 102 -1.70 -4.92 -9.16
N ARG A 103 -1.59 -3.68 -8.75
CA ARG A 103 -1.54 -2.50 -9.62
C ARG A 103 -0.95 -1.32 -8.87
N ILE A 104 -0.60 -0.27 -9.62
CA ILE A 104 -0.31 1.02 -9.02
C ILE A 104 -1.59 1.63 -8.41
N GLN A 105 -1.45 2.35 -7.32
CA GLN A 105 -2.57 3.04 -6.63
C GLN A 105 -2.39 4.56 -6.70
N VAL A 106 -3.46 5.30 -6.40
CA VAL A 106 -3.45 6.78 -6.44
C VAL A 106 -2.39 7.34 -5.48
N GLU A 107 -2.22 6.71 -4.33
CA GLU A 107 -1.32 7.09 -3.24
C GLU A 107 0.15 6.73 -3.47
N HIS A 108 0.53 6.21 -4.65
CA HIS A 108 1.92 5.87 -4.97
C HIS A 108 2.88 7.06 -4.84
N THR A 109 2.38 8.27 -5.10
CA THR A 109 3.18 9.50 -5.11
C THR A 109 3.87 9.79 -3.79
N VAL A 110 3.23 9.53 -2.63
CA VAL A 110 3.90 9.74 -1.32
C VAL A 110 5.08 8.77 -1.12
N THR A 111 5.01 7.57 -1.69
CA THR A 111 6.13 6.63 -1.69
C THR A 111 7.26 7.14 -2.58
N GLU A 112 6.95 7.65 -3.77
CA GLU A 112 7.93 8.23 -4.68
C GLU A 112 8.66 9.42 -4.04
N GLU A 113 7.92 10.31 -3.38
CA GLU A 113 8.49 11.47 -2.71
C GLU A 113 9.49 11.08 -1.60
N VAL A 114 9.17 10.10 -0.77
CA VAL A 114 10.06 9.72 0.33
C VAL A 114 11.20 8.81 -0.09
N THR A 115 11.05 8.03 -1.18
CA THR A 115 12.08 7.09 -1.63
C THR A 115 12.94 7.63 -2.78
N GLY A 116 12.43 8.59 -3.54
CA GLY A 116 13.05 9.09 -4.77
C GLY A 116 12.97 8.08 -5.92
N ILE A 117 12.10 7.07 -5.83
CA ILE A 117 11.93 6.03 -6.85
C ILE A 117 10.65 6.31 -7.63
N ASP A 118 10.78 6.54 -8.94
CA ASP A 118 9.65 6.67 -9.87
C ASP A 118 9.04 5.28 -10.13
N LEU A 119 7.88 5.02 -9.54
CA LEU A 119 7.17 3.74 -9.63
C LEU A 119 6.63 3.48 -11.03
N VAL A 120 6.13 4.50 -11.69
CA VAL A 120 5.57 4.39 -13.05
C VAL A 120 6.68 4.03 -14.04
N GLN A 121 7.81 4.74 -13.98
CA GLN A 121 8.96 4.42 -14.81
C GLN A 121 9.49 3.01 -14.51
N THR A 122 9.55 2.64 -13.22
CA THR A 122 9.95 1.31 -12.77
C THR A 122 9.06 0.22 -13.36
N GLN A 123 7.74 0.43 -13.37
CA GLN A 123 6.80 -0.51 -13.99
C GLN A 123 7.11 -0.75 -15.47
N PHE A 124 7.36 0.31 -16.24
CA PHE A 124 7.71 0.18 -17.66
C PHE A 124 9.02 -0.60 -17.86
N ARG A 125 10.02 -0.33 -17.04
CA ARG A 125 11.31 -1.02 -17.14
C ARG A 125 11.21 -2.51 -16.80
N ILE A 126 10.46 -2.86 -15.76
CA ILE A 126 10.20 -4.26 -15.39
C ILE A 126 9.39 -4.96 -16.49
N ALA A 127 8.41 -4.28 -17.07
CA ALA A 127 7.64 -4.82 -18.19
C ALA A 127 8.51 -5.08 -19.41
N ALA A 128 9.54 -4.23 -19.65
CA ALA A 128 10.55 -4.41 -20.68
C ALA A 128 11.59 -5.49 -20.37
N GLY A 129 11.53 -6.13 -19.18
CA GLY A 129 12.39 -7.24 -18.80
C GLY A 129 13.54 -6.89 -17.86
N ALA A 130 13.65 -5.64 -17.38
CA ALA A 130 14.68 -5.26 -16.43
C ALA A 130 14.46 -5.95 -15.08
N SER A 131 15.53 -6.44 -14.46
CA SER A 131 15.53 -6.95 -13.09
C SER A 131 15.61 -5.80 -12.08
N LEU A 132 15.19 -6.08 -10.83
CA LEU A 132 15.34 -5.14 -9.72
C LEU A 132 16.80 -4.70 -9.54
N ARG A 133 17.75 -5.61 -9.74
CA ARG A 133 19.17 -5.33 -9.62
C ARG A 133 19.66 -4.34 -10.68
N GLU A 134 19.25 -4.50 -11.94
CA GLU A 134 19.58 -3.57 -13.04
C GLU A 134 18.98 -2.19 -12.82
N LEU A 135 17.85 -2.13 -12.09
CA LEU A 135 17.20 -0.88 -11.69
C LEU A 135 17.83 -0.25 -10.44
N GLY A 136 18.81 -0.92 -9.81
CA GLY A 136 19.42 -0.47 -8.55
C GLY A 136 18.47 -0.57 -7.35
N LEU A 137 17.39 -1.35 -7.46
CA LEU A 137 16.42 -1.55 -6.39
C LEU A 137 16.89 -2.69 -5.47
N ILE A 138 17.81 -2.34 -4.57
CA ILE A 138 18.36 -3.25 -3.57
C ILE A 138 17.78 -2.87 -2.21
N GLN A 139 17.12 -3.83 -1.55
CA GLN A 139 16.32 -3.55 -0.33
C GLN A 139 17.07 -2.75 0.74
N GLN A 140 18.32 -3.06 0.99
CA GLN A 140 19.12 -2.39 2.02
C GLN A 140 19.43 -0.92 1.71
N ASP A 141 19.35 -0.53 0.44
CA ASP A 141 19.66 0.83 -0.03
C ASP A 141 18.40 1.71 -0.11
N ILE A 142 17.22 1.08 -0.08
CA ILE A 142 15.92 1.77 -0.14
C ILE A 142 15.58 2.31 1.25
N LYS A 143 15.78 3.61 1.44
CA LYS A 143 15.50 4.29 2.71
C LYS A 143 14.65 5.53 2.47
N PRO A 144 13.63 5.76 3.33
CA PRO A 144 12.80 6.95 3.19
C PRO A 144 13.57 8.18 3.69
N ARG A 145 13.25 9.32 3.06
CA ARG A 145 13.78 10.64 3.45
C ARG A 145 12.59 11.56 3.72
N GLY A 146 12.51 12.04 4.96
CA GLY A 146 11.42 12.91 5.37
C GLY A 146 10.06 12.21 5.45
N VAL A 147 9.00 12.98 5.24
CA VAL A 147 7.60 12.55 5.27
C VAL A 147 6.88 13.19 4.11
N ALA A 148 6.02 12.45 3.44
CA ALA A 148 5.12 12.97 2.42
C ALA A 148 3.66 12.73 2.80
N ILE A 149 2.79 13.67 2.46
CA ILE A 149 1.35 13.60 2.71
C ILE A 149 0.63 13.91 1.41
N GLN A 150 -0.30 13.04 1.04
CA GLN A 150 -1.24 13.27 -0.05
C GLN A 150 -2.64 13.48 0.51
N CYS A 151 -3.36 14.46 -0.05
CA CYS A 151 -4.76 14.67 0.22
C CYS A 151 -5.56 14.53 -1.07
N ARG A 152 -6.65 13.76 -1.02
CA ARG A 152 -7.60 13.68 -2.14
C ARG A 152 -8.64 14.75 -2.00
N ILE A 153 -8.66 15.66 -2.97
CA ILE A 153 -9.68 16.70 -3.07
C ILE A 153 -10.74 16.25 -4.06
N THR A 154 -11.95 16.07 -3.57
CA THR A 154 -13.11 15.69 -4.39
C THR A 154 -14.13 16.82 -4.42
N THR A 155 -14.77 17.05 -5.58
CA THR A 155 -15.89 17.96 -5.71
C THR A 155 -17.18 17.21 -5.38
N GLU A 156 -17.92 17.71 -4.40
CA GLU A 156 -19.12 17.06 -3.88
C GLU A 156 -20.17 18.10 -3.51
N ASN A 157 -21.44 17.71 -3.65
CA ASN A 157 -22.57 18.57 -3.30
C ASN A 157 -23.09 18.24 -1.88
N PRO A 158 -22.90 19.12 -0.89
CA PRO A 158 -23.38 18.89 0.48
C PRO A 158 -24.90 18.74 0.58
N GLU A 159 -25.65 19.42 -0.28
CA GLU A 159 -27.12 19.38 -0.30
C GLU A 159 -27.67 18.04 -0.80
N ARG A 160 -26.82 17.25 -1.48
CA ARG A 160 -27.15 15.92 -2.00
C ARG A 160 -26.37 14.81 -1.27
N ASP A 161 -26.24 14.95 0.05
CA ASP A 161 -25.52 13.99 0.87
C ASP A 161 -24.10 13.72 0.34
N PHE A 162 -23.40 14.77 -0.08
CA PHE A 162 -22.05 14.71 -0.62
C PHE A 162 -21.93 13.79 -1.85
N ALA A 163 -22.95 13.72 -2.69
CA ALA A 163 -22.86 13.06 -3.97
C ALA A 163 -21.77 13.73 -4.83
N PRO A 164 -21.01 12.96 -5.64
CA PRO A 164 -20.05 13.55 -6.55
C PRO A 164 -20.70 14.61 -7.45
N ASP A 165 -20.02 15.75 -7.59
CA ASP A 165 -20.47 16.87 -8.41
C ASP A 165 -19.34 17.28 -9.36
N ALA A 166 -19.64 17.37 -10.62
CA ALA A 166 -18.66 17.74 -11.64
C ALA A 166 -18.63 19.27 -11.94
N GLY A 167 -19.43 20.05 -11.21
CA GLY A 167 -19.59 21.50 -11.42
C GLY A 167 -20.76 21.88 -12.32
#